data_b78e43f28ca3d2fb7748efcd813df7bf
#
_entry.id   b78e43f28ca3d2fb7748efcd813df7bf
#
_cell.length_a   1.000
_cell.length_b   1.000
_cell.length_c   1.000
_cell.angle_alpha   90.00
_cell.angle_beta   90.00
_cell.angle_gamma   90.00
#
_symmetry.space_group_name_H-M   'P 1'
#
loop_
_entity.id
_entity.type
_entity.pdbx_description
1 polymer ?
#
loop_
_entity_poly.entity_id
_entity_poly.type
_entity_poly.pdbx_seq_one_letter_code
_entity_poly.pdbx_strand_id
1 'polypeptide(L)'
;MKPTAAQIQDAVRRYLKIVEWSEADRCYVGSAPPLVGQACHGATEAEVLTQLQVIVGEWVETLLTDGKPLPPATAGRNLSEKLQRVA
;
A
#
# COMPACT_ATOMS: atom_id res chain seq x y z
N MET A 1 13.67 19.15 2.88
CA MET A 1 14.41 18.61 1.70
C MET A 1 13.48 17.69 0.92
N LYS A 2 13.50 17.81 -0.39
CA LYS A 2 12.62 17.00 -1.24
C LYS A 2 13.21 15.58 -1.41
N PRO A 3 12.42 14.52 -1.21
CA PRO A 3 12.94 13.17 -1.40
C PRO A 3 13.26 12.88 -2.87
N THR A 4 14.23 12.01 -3.09
CA THR A 4 14.58 11.58 -4.44
C THR A 4 13.64 10.48 -4.91
N ALA A 5 13.56 10.28 -6.23
CA ALA A 5 12.77 9.18 -6.80
C ALA A 5 13.24 7.82 -6.25
N ALA A 6 14.56 7.65 -6.08
CA ALA A 6 15.11 6.41 -5.53
C ALA A 6 14.65 6.15 -4.09
N GLN A 7 14.60 7.19 -3.26
CA GLN A 7 14.12 7.09 -1.89
C GLN A 7 12.65 6.69 -1.84
N ILE A 8 11.84 7.30 -2.70
CA ILE A 8 10.42 7.00 -2.78
C ILE A 8 10.20 5.54 -3.22
N GLN A 9 10.87 5.10 -4.28
CA GLN A 9 10.74 3.74 -4.79
C GLN A 9 11.20 2.70 -3.79
N ASP A 10 12.28 2.97 -3.06
CA ASP A 10 12.78 2.08 -2.03
C ASP A 10 11.74 1.89 -0.91
N ALA A 11 11.08 2.97 -0.51
CA ALA A 11 10.02 2.90 0.50
C ALA A 11 8.77 2.18 -0.02
N VAL A 12 8.35 2.48 -1.26
CA VAL A 12 7.15 1.89 -1.87
C VAL A 12 7.22 0.36 -1.87
N ARG A 13 8.39 -0.21 -2.20
CA ARG A 13 8.54 -1.68 -2.27
C ARG A 13 8.34 -2.38 -0.94
N ARG A 14 8.52 -1.66 0.17
CA ARG A 14 8.45 -2.24 1.51
C ARG A 14 7.03 -2.36 2.07
N TYR A 15 6.09 -1.60 1.52
CA TYR A 15 4.73 -1.59 2.03
C TYR A 15 3.89 -2.69 1.41
N LEU A 16 3.06 -3.31 2.24
CA LEU A 16 2.09 -4.30 1.82
C LEU A 16 1.08 -3.67 0.88
N LYS A 17 0.79 -4.35 -0.20
CA LYS A 17 -0.26 -3.95 -1.14
C LYS A 17 -1.24 -5.11 -1.25
N ILE A 18 -2.51 -4.83 -1.01
CA ILE A 18 -3.56 -5.84 -1.04
C ILE A 18 -4.46 -5.56 -2.23
N VAL A 19 -4.61 -6.56 -3.09
CA VAL A 19 -5.55 -6.50 -4.21
C VAL A 19 -6.51 -7.65 -4.02
N GLU A 20 -7.81 -7.33 -3.93
CA GLU A 20 -8.83 -8.36 -3.70
C GLU A 20 -10.07 -8.10 -4.53
N TRP A 21 -10.81 -9.16 -4.79
CA TRP A 21 -12.10 -9.06 -5.48
C TRP A 21 -13.15 -8.57 -4.51
N SER A 22 -13.93 -7.57 -4.92
CA SER A 22 -15.07 -7.08 -4.16
C SER A 22 -16.35 -7.59 -4.82
N GLU A 23 -17.02 -8.51 -4.17
CA GLU A 23 -18.28 -9.05 -4.68
C GLU A 23 -19.36 -7.97 -4.75
N ALA A 24 -19.39 -7.09 -3.74
CA ALA A 24 -20.35 -5.99 -3.69
C ALA A 24 -20.16 -4.99 -4.84
N ASP A 25 -18.92 -4.67 -5.16
CA ASP A 25 -18.58 -3.67 -6.18
C ASP A 25 -18.36 -4.27 -7.56
N ARG A 26 -18.27 -5.59 -7.64
CA ARG A 26 -18.04 -6.33 -8.89
C ARG A 26 -16.77 -5.88 -9.60
N CYS A 27 -15.71 -5.64 -8.84
CA CYS A 27 -14.40 -5.26 -9.36
C CYS A 27 -13.31 -5.59 -8.35
N TYR A 28 -12.06 -5.46 -8.76
CA TYR A 28 -10.94 -5.56 -7.84
C TYR A 28 -10.76 -4.26 -7.10
N VAL A 29 -10.40 -4.33 -5.83
CA VAL A 29 -10.14 -3.17 -5.00
C VAL A 29 -8.76 -3.31 -4.38
N GLY A 30 -8.12 -2.16 -4.13
CA GLY A 30 -6.76 -2.13 -3.61
C GLY A 30 -6.64 -1.31 -2.34
N SER A 31 -5.78 -1.79 -1.44
CA SER A 31 -5.45 -1.08 -0.21
C SER A 31 -3.97 -1.30 0.13
N ALA A 32 -3.41 -0.41 0.92
CA ALA A 32 -2.00 -0.48 1.32
C ALA A 32 -1.84 -0.05 2.78
N PRO A 33 -2.33 -0.88 3.73
CA PRO A 33 -2.15 -0.55 5.15
C PRO A 33 -0.67 -0.65 5.52
N PRO A 34 -0.16 0.15 6.46
CA PRO A 34 -0.91 1.11 7.28
C PRO A 34 -1.08 2.49 6.67
N LEU A 35 -0.61 2.70 5.42
CA LEU A 35 -0.68 4.03 4.78
C LEU A 35 -2.09 4.44 4.40
N VAL A 36 -2.83 3.55 3.76
CA VAL A 36 -4.14 3.87 3.22
C VAL A 36 -5.03 2.63 3.17
N GLY A 37 -6.32 2.80 3.47
CA GLY A 37 -7.32 1.74 3.33
C GLY A 37 -7.68 1.54 1.86
N GLN A 38 -8.94 1.23 1.57
CA GLN A 38 -9.38 1.05 0.20
C GLN A 38 -9.17 2.35 -0.58
N ALA A 39 -8.29 2.31 -1.57
CA ALA A 39 -7.82 3.51 -2.25
C ALA A 39 -8.11 3.52 -3.75
N CYS A 40 -8.30 2.36 -4.36
CA CYS A 40 -8.49 2.28 -5.80
C CYS A 40 -9.24 1.01 -6.19
N HIS A 41 -9.66 0.96 -7.44
CA HIS A 41 -10.38 -0.19 -8.00
C HIS A 41 -10.08 -0.32 -9.49
N GLY A 42 -10.36 -1.49 -10.03
CA GLY A 42 -10.14 -1.73 -11.44
C GLY A 42 -10.70 -3.07 -11.90
N ALA A 43 -10.68 -3.30 -13.20
CA ALA A 43 -11.20 -4.51 -13.81
C ALA A 43 -10.26 -5.72 -13.68
N THR A 44 -8.97 -5.48 -13.46
CA THR A 44 -7.95 -6.53 -13.32
C THR A 44 -7.08 -6.28 -12.10
N GLU A 45 -6.49 -7.35 -11.58
CA GLU A 45 -5.56 -7.26 -10.45
C GLU A 45 -4.33 -6.41 -10.80
N ALA A 46 -3.79 -6.60 -12.02
CA ALA A 46 -2.62 -5.86 -12.47
C ALA A 46 -2.87 -4.36 -12.52
N GLU A 47 -4.04 -3.96 -12.99
CA GLU A 47 -4.45 -2.57 -13.05
C GLU A 47 -4.49 -1.93 -11.66
N VAL A 48 -5.09 -2.64 -10.70
CA VAL A 48 -5.19 -2.16 -9.32
C VAL A 48 -3.81 -2.08 -8.66
N LEU A 49 -2.95 -3.07 -8.89
CA LEU A 49 -1.60 -3.06 -8.33
C LEU A 49 -0.81 -1.86 -8.86
N THR A 50 -0.91 -1.56 -10.14
CA THR A 50 -0.24 -0.41 -10.75
C THR A 50 -0.71 0.89 -10.09
N GLN A 51 -2.03 1.03 -9.88
CA GLN A 51 -2.58 2.20 -9.20
C GLN A 51 -2.09 2.31 -7.76
N LEU A 52 -2.02 1.19 -7.03
CA LEU A 52 -1.54 1.18 -5.65
C LEU A 52 -0.08 1.65 -5.55
N GLN A 53 0.76 1.25 -6.49
CA GLN A 53 2.16 1.66 -6.50
C GLN A 53 2.27 3.18 -6.59
N VAL A 54 1.45 3.80 -7.43
CA VAL A 54 1.41 5.25 -7.58
C VAL A 54 0.90 5.92 -6.30
N ILE A 55 -0.19 5.41 -5.75
CA ILE A 55 -0.81 5.97 -4.54
C ILE A 55 0.13 5.88 -3.35
N VAL A 56 0.77 4.73 -3.15
CA VAL A 56 1.75 4.56 -2.07
C VAL A 56 2.91 5.52 -2.26
N GLY A 57 3.38 5.70 -3.49
CA GLY A 57 4.44 6.66 -3.80
C GLY A 57 4.06 8.09 -3.44
N GLU A 58 2.83 8.49 -3.72
CA GLU A 58 2.33 9.83 -3.37
C GLU A 58 2.28 10.03 -1.85
N TRP A 59 1.82 9.03 -1.11
CA TRP A 59 1.78 9.09 0.35
C TRP A 59 3.18 9.18 0.95
N VAL A 60 4.11 8.36 0.46
CA VAL A 60 5.50 8.38 0.92
C VAL A 60 6.12 9.74 0.65
N GLU A 61 5.96 10.27 -0.57
CA GLU A 61 6.51 11.56 -0.94
C GLU A 61 5.97 12.68 -0.04
N THR A 62 4.67 12.67 0.21
CA THR A 62 4.03 13.68 1.07
C THR A 62 4.58 13.62 2.49
N LEU A 63 4.66 12.43 3.07
CA LEU A 63 5.16 12.26 4.44
C LEU A 63 6.62 12.70 4.56
N LEU A 64 7.46 12.30 3.62
CA LEU A 64 8.87 12.67 3.63
C LEU A 64 9.05 14.18 3.43
N THR A 65 8.28 14.78 2.53
CA THR A 65 8.34 16.21 2.28
C THR A 65 7.92 17.01 3.51
N ASP A 66 6.92 16.53 4.23
CA ASP A 66 6.41 17.17 5.45
C ASP A 66 7.28 16.88 6.68
N GLY A 67 8.32 16.07 6.54
CA GLY A 67 9.17 15.71 7.67
C GLY A 67 8.51 14.77 8.68
N LYS A 68 7.47 14.08 8.26
CA LYS A 68 6.75 13.14 9.13
C LYS A 68 7.34 11.75 9.03
N PRO A 69 7.34 10.96 10.12
CA PRO A 69 7.85 9.60 10.07
C PRO A 69 6.96 8.71 9.21
N LEU A 70 7.59 7.80 8.47
CA LEU A 70 6.85 6.79 7.71
C LEU A 70 6.33 5.70 8.66
N PRO A 71 5.11 5.20 8.44
CA PRO A 71 4.62 4.05 9.22
C PRO A 71 5.53 2.83 9.04
N PRO A 72 5.62 1.95 10.04
CA PRO A 72 6.43 0.73 9.93
C PRO A 72 5.98 -0.14 8.75
N ALA A 73 6.94 -0.66 7.99
CA ALA A 73 6.67 -1.45 6.79
C ALA A 73 6.60 -2.95 7.08
N THR A 74 5.89 -3.33 8.14
CA THR A 74 5.80 -4.73 8.59
C THR A 74 4.37 -5.27 8.66
N ALA A 75 3.42 -4.52 8.12
CA ALA A 75 1.99 -4.87 8.23
C ALA A 75 1.67 -6.28 7.72
N GLY A 76 2.21 -6.66 6.56
CA GLY A 76 1.95 -7.97 5.98
C GLY A 76 2.46 -9.11 6.85
N ARG A 77 3.66 -8.96 7.38
CA ARG A 77 4.26 -9.95 8.27
C ARG A 77 3.46 -10.08 9.56
N ASN A 78 3.09 -8.94 10.16
CA ASN A 78 2.31 -8.94 11.39
C ASN A 78 0.94 -9.59 11.19
N LEU A 79 0.30 -9.31 10.07
CA LEU A 79 -0.99 -9.92 9.74
C LEU A 79 -0.85 -11.44 9.61
N SER A 80 0.18 -11.90 8.92
CA SER A 80 0.46 -13.32 8.75
C SER A 80 0.62 -14.04 10.10
N GLU A 81 1.39 -13.44 11.00
CA GLU A 81 1.59 -13.98 12.34
C GLU A 81 0.29 -14.06 13.13
N LYS A 82 -0.54 -13.02 13.05
CA LYS A 82 -1.84 -12.99 13.72
C LYS A 82 -2.76 -14.08 13.22
N LEU A 83 -2.80 -14.31 11.91
CA LEU A 83 -3.61 -15.37 11.31
C LEU A 83 -3.16 -16.75 11.76
N GLN A 84 -1.86 -16.97 11.87
CA GLN A 84 -1.32 -18.24 12.34
C GLN A 84 -1.69 -18.53 13.79
N ARG A 85 -1.77 -17.49 14.62
CA ARG A 85 -2.13 -17.66 16.04
C ARG A 85 -3.58 -18.07 16.25
N VAL A 86 -4.48 -17.69 15.36
CA VAL A 86 -5.89 -18.00 15.48
C VAL A 86 -6.29 -19.29 14.75
N ALA A 87 -5.43 -19.78 13.91
CA ALA A 87 -5.63 -21.05 13.21
C ALA A 87 -5.20 -22.25 14.09
#